data_6ff20da3bbc69f6bb086e936d36e02b9
#
_entry.id   6ff20da3bbc69f6bb086e936d36e02b9
#
_cell.length_a   1.000
_cell.length_b   1.000
_cell.length_c   1.000
_cell.angle_alpha   90.00
_cell.angle_beta   90.00
_cell.angle_gamma   90.00
#
_symmetry.space_group_name_H-M   'P 1'
#
loop_
_entity.id
_entity.type
_entity.pdbx_description
1 polymer ?
#
loop_
_entity_poly.entity_id
_entity_poly.type
_entity_poly.pdbx_seq_one_letter_code
_entity_poly.pdbx_strand_id
1 'polypeptide(L)'
;MKILIAVIPLLAGFLLDCLLGDPYSLPHPIRLIGRFISILEKWVRCRFSSRLVLGGVVMSITVLLTSSLIPLGLLMLCYKLNVWLGVVLESVLCYYMLAARCLRNESMKVYKAIVENDTEKARKAVSMIVGRDTKPLDRNGIIRAAVETVAENTSDGVTAPMLFMGLGGAPLGFFYKAANTMDSMIGYTSEKYLHIGRFAAKLDDVLNYIPSRLTALLMILSAGILNFDIKNAWKIWRRDRRKHASPNSAQTEAVCAGALRVRLAGDAWYFGELHRKPFIGDDIREIENEDIRRANRLMYCTSVLMLALCTGLRAILWGCIL
;
A
#
# COMPACT_ATOMS: atom_id res chain seq x y z
N MET A 1 21.27 13.30 -20.78
CA MET A 1 19.86 13.64 -21.04
C MET A 1 18.93 12.43 -20.90
N LYS A 2 19.20 11.30 -21.54
CA LYS A 2 18.37 10.07 -21.49
C LYS A 2 18.10 9.55 -20.07
N ILE A 3 19.14 9.42 -19.24
CA ILE A 3 18.97 8.97 -17.83
C ILE A 3 18.08 9.94 -17.02
N LEU A 4 18.21 11.24 -17.22
CA LEU A 4 17.36 12.23 -16.54
C LEU A 4 15.88 12.04 -16.92
N ILE A 5 15.58 11.88 -18.21
CA ILE A 5 14.21 11.63 -18.69
C ILE A 5 13.62 10.36 -18.02
N ALA A 6 14.43 9.33 -17.85
CA ALA A 6 13.98 8.10 -17.22
C ALA A 6 13.73 8.25 -15.71
N VAL A 7 14.53 9.03 -15.00
CA VAL A 7 14.53 9.09 -13.52
C VAL A 7 13.61 10.18 -12.97
N ILE A 8 13.53 11.34 -13.64
CA ILE A 8 12.74 12.51 -13.20
C ILE A 8 11.29 12.15 -12.86
N PRO A 9 10.53 11.36 -13.67
CA PRO A 9 9.14 11.10 -13.36
C PRO A 9 8.91 10.46 -11.99
N LEU A 10 9.74 9.49 -11.61
CA LEU A 10 9.61 8.81 -10.33
C LEU A 10 10.00 9.71 -9.16
N LEU A 11 11.09 10.47 -9.29
CA LEU A 11 11.54 11.44 -8.27
C LEU A 11 10.51 12.55 -8.08
N ALA A 12 10.05 13.15 -9.17
CA ALA A 12 9.06 14.22 -9.11
C ALA A 12 7.71 13.70 -8.57
N GLY A 13 7.29 12.51 -8.98
CA GLY A 13 6.07 11.87 -8.46
C GLY A 13 6.12 11.68 -6.94
N PHE A 14 7.23 11.16 -6.41
CA PHE A 14 7.40 11.01 -4.96
C PHE A 14 7.45 12.36 -4.22
N LEU A 15 8.14 13.35 -4.77
CA LEU A 15 8.17 14.70 -4.19
C LEU A 15 6.78 15.35 -4.18
N LEU A 16 6.01 15.20 -5.26
CA LEU A 16 4.64 15.69 -5.33
C LEU A 16 3.74 14.99 -4.30
N ASP A 17 3.84 13.66 -4.12
CA ASP A 17 3.11 12.97 -3.06
C ASP A 17 3.48 13.51 -1.68
N CYS A 18 4.76 13.67 -1.38
CA CYS A 18 5.21 14.22 -0.10
C CYS A 18 4.71 15.65 0.17
N LEU A 19 4.52 16.47 -0.88
CA LEU A 19 4.11 17.87 -0.76
C LEU A 19 2.59 18.05 -0.75
N LEU A 20 1.88 17.38 -1.65
CA LEU A 20 0.45 17.58 -1.90
C LEU A 20 -0.43 16.55 -1.17
N GLY A 21 0.00 15.27 -1.14
CA GLY A 21 -0.87 14.16 -0.74
C GLY A 21 -2.04 14.00 -1.71
N ASP A 22 -3.15 13.40 -1.24
CA ASP A 22 -4.34 13.16 -2.05
C ASP A 22 -5.51 14.07 -1.64
N PRO A 23 -5.61 15.30 -2.17
CA PRO A 23 -6.71 16.20 -1.86
C PRO A 23 -8.05 15.58 -2.29
N TYR A 24 -9.01 15.53 -1.36
CA TYR A 24 -10.34 14.95 -1.63
C TYR A 24 -11.10 15.63 -2.76
N SER A 25 -10.80 16.90 -3.04
CA SER A 25 -11.45 17.72 -4.07
C SER A 25 -11.00 17.41 -5.49
N LEU A 26 -9.83 16.79 -5.68
CA LEU A 26 -9.32 16.48 -7.00
C LEU A 26 -9.80 15.12 -7.49
N PRO A 27 -10.07 14.98 -8.81
CA PRO A 27 -10.34 13.68 -9.39
C PRO A 27 -9.09 12.79 -9.24
N HIS A 28 -9.28 11.59 -8.69
CA HIS A 28 -8.20 10.65 -8.42
C HIS A 28 -8.34 9.39 -9.27
N PRO A 29 -7.31 9.00 -10.04
CA PRO A 29 -7.39 7.83 -10.95
C PRO A 29 -7.82 6.55 -10.23
N ILE A 30 -7.37 6.32 -9.00
CA ILE A 30 -7.73 5.12 -8.22
C ILE A 30 -9.23 5.09 -7.90
N ARG A 31 -9.86 6.26 -7.67
CA ARG A 31 -11.33 6.33 -7.49
C ARG A 31 -12.07 5.99 -8.78
N LEU A 32 -11.51 6.34 -9.95
CA LEU A 32 -12.07 5.93 -11.25
C LEU A 32 -11.94 4.42 -11.44
N ILE A 33 -10.78 3.85 -11.14
CA ILE A 33 -10.57 2.39 -11.15
C ILE A 33 -11.56 1.70 -10.21
N GLY A 34 -11.74 2.19 -8.98
CA GLY A 34 -12.71 1.64 -8.04
C GLY A 34 -14.16 1.68 -8.55
N ARG A 35 -14.57 2.79 -9.17
CA ARG A 35 -15.89 2.89 -9.83
C ARG A 35 -16.02 1.88 -10.97
N PHE A 36 -14.99 1.73 -11.79
CA PHE A 36 -14.96 0.78 -12.89
C PHE A 36 -15.07 -0.67 -12.39
N ILE A 37 -14.34 -1.03 -11.32
CA ILE A 37 -14.47 -2.32 -10.64
C ILE A 37 -15.92 -2.56 -10.20
N SER A 38 -16.56 -1.57 -9.56
CA SER A 38 -17.95 -1.70 -9.09
C SER A 38 -18.97 -1.88 -10.23
N ILE A 39 -18.74 -1.24 -11.38
CA ILE A 39 -19.58 -1.41 -12.58
C ILE A 39 -19.40 -2.82 -13.13
N LEU A 40 -18.16 -3.26 -13.30
CA LEU A 40 -17.85 -4.60 -13.81
C LEU A 40 -18.32 -5.71 -12.85
N GLU A 41 -18.21 -5.51 -11.54
CA GLU A 41 -18.74 -6.47 -10.55
C GLU A 41 -20.25 -6.71 -10.76
N LYS A 42 -21.03 -5.63 -10.90
CA LYS A 42 -22.48 -5.74 -11.17
C LYS A 42 -22.74 -6.48 -12.48
N TRP A 43 -22.04 -6.14 -13.55
CA TRP A 43 -22.17 -6.78 -14.83
C TRP A 43 -21.81 -8.27 -14.79
N VAL A 44 -20.71 -8.64 -14.11
CA VAL A 44 -20.28 -10.02 -13.93
C VAL A 44 -21.32 -10.83 -13.13
N ARG A 45 -21.88 -10.27 -12.06
CA ARG A 45 -22.92 -10.94 -11.26
C ARG A 45 -24.18 -11.22 -12.06
N CYS A 46 -24.55 -10.33 -13.01
CA CYS A 46 -25.68 -10.55 -13.90
C CYS A 46 -25.35 -11.58 -15.01
N ARG A 47 -24.18 -11.48 -15.63
CA ARG A 47 -23.86 -12.25 -16.86
C ARG A 47 -23.24 -13.62 -16.58
N PHE A 48 -22.52 -13.76 -15.45
CA PHE A 48 -21.78 -14.95 -15.04
C PHE A 48 -22.31 -15.55 -13.74
N SER A 49 -23.61 -15.45 -13.46
CA SER A 49 -24.21 -15.89 -12.20
C SER A 49 -23.87 -17.34 -11.81
N SER A 50 -23.80 -18.25 -12.79
CA SER A 50 -23.43 -19.66 -12.60
C SER A 50 -21.91 -19.94 -12.66
N ARG A 51 -21.09 -18.95 -13.05
CA ARG A 51 -19.63 -19.09 -13.24
C ARG A 51 -18.87 -17.88 -12.71
N LEU A 52 -19.13 -17.51 -11.44
CA LEU A 52 -18.59 -16.30 -10.82
C LEU A 52 -17.05 -16.27 -10.81
N VAL A 53 -16.38 -17.42 -10.68
CA VAL A 53 -14.91 -17.50 -10.73
C VAL A 53 -14.39 -17.04 -12.10
N LEU A 54 -14.99 -17.53 -13.19
CA LEU A 54 -14.62 -17.12 -14.55
C LEU A 54 -14.93 -15.64 -14.78
N GLY A 55 -16.09 -15.19 -14.33
CA GLY A 55 -16.47 -13.77 -14.39
C GLY A 55 -15.48 -12.87 -13.64
N GLY A 56 -15.00 -13.30 -12.46
CA GLY A 56 -13.98 -12.60 -11.69
C GLY A 56 -12.63 -12.53 -12.42
N VAL A 57 -12.22 -13.59 -13.10
CA VAL A 57 -11.01 -13.58 -13.94
C VAL A 57 -11.14 -12.59 -15.10
N VAL A 58 -12.26 -12.64 -15.85
CA VAL A 58 -12.53 -11.73 -16.98
C VAL A 58 -12.52 -10.27 -16.49
N MET A 59 -13.23 -10.00 -15.39
CA MET A 59 -13.24 -8.67 -14.78
C MET A 59 -11.84 -8.19 -14.42
N SER A 60 -11.07 -9.02 -13.73
CA SER A 60 -9.73 -8.67 -13.28
C SER A 60 -8.80 -8.37 -14.46
N ILE A 61 -8.79 -9.20 -15.48
CA ILE A 61 -8.00 -8.97 -16.70
C ILE A 61 -8.43 -7.66 -17.37
N THR A 62 -9.74 -7.40 -17.47
CA THR A 62 -10.26 -6.16 -18.09
C THR A 62 -9.80 -4.94 -17.30
N VAL A 63 -9.90 -4.96 -15.96
CA VAL A 63 -9.47 -3.84 -15.11
C VAL A 63 -7.96 -3.61 -15.25
N LEU A 64 -7.15 -4.67 -15.21
CA LEU A 64 -5.69 -4.57 -15.32
C LEU A 64 -5.26 -3.99 -16.67
N LEU A 65 -5.80 -4.53 -17.77
CA LEU A 65 -5.46 -4.06 -19.11
C LEU A 65 -5.88 -2.61 -19.32
N THR A 66 -7.11 -2.24 -18.99
CA THR A 66 -7.58 -0.86 -19.16
C THR A 66 -6.80 0.12 -18.30
N SER A 67 -6.52 -0.24 -17.04
CA SER A 67 -5.78 0.62 -16.11
C SER A 67 -4.32 0.84 -16.52
N SER A 68 -3.70 -0.11 -17.23
CA SER A 68 -2.31 0.02 -17.68
C SER A 68 -2.17 0.55 -19.10
N LEU A 69 -3.03 0.10 -20.03
CA LEU A 69 -2.92 0.47 -21.45
C LEU A 69 -3.36 1.91 -21.73
N ILE A 70 -4.34 2.45 -20.99
CA ILE A 70 -4.75 3.85 -21.13
C ILE A 70 -3.62 4.82 -20.78
N PRO A 71 -2.97 4.72 -19.58
CA PRO A 71 -1.80 5.54 -19.28
C PRO A 71 -0.65 5.31 -20.26
N LEU A 72 -0.42 4.08 -20.70
CA LEU A 72 0.62 3.77 -21.68
C LEU A 72 0.37 4.51 -23.01
N GLY A 73 -0.84 4.43 -23.55
CA GLY A 73 -1.18 5.11 -24.81
C GLY A 73 -1.06 6.64 -24.71
N LEU A 74 -1.51 7.21 -23.58
CA LEU A 74 -1.37 8.65 -23.31
C LEU A 74 0.11 9.06 -23.22
N LEU A 75 0.93 8.29 -22.51
CA LEU A 75 2.37 8.56 -22.40
C LEU A 75 3.07 8.43 -23.75
N MET A 76 2.80 7.38 -24.52
CA MET A 76 3.35 7.23 -25.87
C MET A 76 3.03 8.43 -26.76
N LEU A 77 1.80 8.91 -26.72
CA LEU A 77 1.39 10.12 -27.47
C LEU A 77 2.16 11.35 -26.98
N CYS A 78 2.21 11.60 -25.67
CA CYS A 78 2.88 12.77 -25.11
C CYS A 78 4.38 12.75 -25.38
N TYR A 79 5.08 11.61 -25.20
CA TYR A 79 6.50 11.49 -25.52
C TYR A 79 6.80 11.65 -27.01
N LYS A 80 5.88 11.23 -27.90
CA LYS A 80 6.00 11.44 -29.35
C LYS A 80 5.83 12.91 -29.74
N LEU A 81 4.94 13.63 -29.06
CA LEU A 81 4.73 15.07 -29.32
C LEU A 81 5.87 15.93 -28.74
N ASN A 82 6.22 15.72 -27.50
CA ASN A 82 7.29 16.43 -26.82
C ASN A 82 7.77 15.63 -25.61
N VAL A 83 9.07 15.41 -25.49
CA VAL A 83 9.70 14.65 -24.42
C VAL A 83 9.35 15.20 -23.03
N TRP A 84 9.39 16.53 -22.87
CA TRP A 84 9.08 17.14 -21.57
C TRP A 84 7.59 17.06 -21.21
N LEU A 85 6.71 17.08 -22.20
CA LEU A 85 5.28 16.81 -21.97
C LEU A 85 5.07 15.39 -21.44
N GLY A 86 5.79 14.41 -22.01
CA GLY A 86 5.80 13.04 -21.52
C GLY A 86 6.31 12.94 -20.09
N VAL A 87 7.44 13.57 -19.78
CA VAL A 87 8.04 13.60 -18.42
C VAL A 87 7.07 14.21 -17.40
N VAL A 88 6.43 15.34 -17.72
CA VAL A 88 5.46 15.99 -16.82
C VAL A 88 4.24 15.07 -16.58
N LEU A 89 3.65 14.53 -17.64
CA LEU A 89 2.52 13.63 -17.50
C LEU A 89 2.89 12.39 -16.68
N GLU A 90 4.03 11.74 -16.97
CA GLU A 90 4.47 10.57 -16.22
C GLU A 90 4.73 10.88 -14.75
N SER A 91 5.27 12.08 -14.44
CA SER A 91 5.49 12.55 -13.07
C SER A 91 4.16 12.66 -12.30
N VAL A 92 3.14 13.23 -12.93
CA VAL A 92 1.79 13.34 -12.35
C VAL A 92 1.16 11.96 -12.18
N LEU A 93 1.31 11.06 -13.15
CA LEU A 93 0.81 9.70 -13.05
C LEU A 93 1.53 8.91 -11.95
N CYS A 94 2.85 9.06 -11.80
CA CYS A 94 3.61 8.46 -10.70
C CYS A 94 3.15 8.98 -9.34
N TYR A 95 2.90 10.28 -9.21
CA TYR A 95 2.36 10.89 -8.00
C TYR A 95 1.06 10.23 -7.54
N TYR A 96 0.10 10.04 -8.45
CA TYR A 96 -1.19 9.43 -8.11
C TYR A 96 -1.09 7.95 -7.68
N MET A 97 0.03 7.27 -7.92
CA MET A 97 0.21 5.87 -7.51
C MET A 97 0.76 5.73 -6.09
N LEU A 98 1.25 6.81 -5.49
CA LEU A 98 1.86 6.82 -4.16
C LEU A 98 0.87 7.38 -3.13
N ALA A 99 0.99 6.93 -1.89
CA ALA A 99 0.08 7.31 -0.81
C ALA A 99 0.81 7.63 0.51
N ALA A 100 2.10 7.98 0.48
CA ALA A 100 2.87 8.20 1.72
C ALA A 100 2.33 9.39 2.52
N ARG A 101 2.03 10.51 1.87
CA ARG A 101 1.48 11.69 2.54
C ARG A 101 0.06 11.46 3.02
N CYS A 102 -0.77 10.77 2.22
CA CYS A 102 -2.13 10.44 2.60
C CYS A 102 -2.14 9.56 3.85
N LEU A 103 -1.35 8.48 3.86
CA LEU A 103 -1.23 7.55 4.98
C LEU A 103 -0.76 8.25 6.27
N ARG A 104 0.26 9.13 6.14
CA ARG A 104 0.70 9.96 7.25
C ARG A 104 -0.43 10.88 7.76
N ASN A 105 -1.10 11.57 6.87
CA ASN A 105 -2.14 12.52 7.27
C ASN A 105 -3.28 11.82 8.00
N GLU A 106 -3.74 10.66 7.48
CA GLU A 106 -4.84 9.91 8.10
C GLU A 106 -4.41 9.29 9.44
N SER A 107 -3.24 8.68 9.53
CA SER A 107 -2.73 8.12 10.79
C SER A 107 -2.49 9.22 11.85
N MET A 108 -2.07 10.41 11.43
CA MET A 108 -1.88 11.56 12.34
C MET A 108 -3.20 12.17 12.82
N LYS A 109 -4.34 11.94 12.15
CA LYS A 109 -5.66 12.28 12.70
C LYS A 109 -5.98 11.40 13.92
N VAL A 110 -5.63 10.09 13.83
CA VAL A 110 -5.76 9.17 14.97
C VAL A 110 -4.88 9.65 16.13
N TYR A 111 -3.60 9.95 15.85
CA TYR A 111 -2.66 10.47 16.85
C TYR A 111 -3.24 11.70 17.59
N LYS A 112 -3.73 12.70 16.84
CA LYS A 112 -4.28 13.93 17.42
C LYS A 112 -5.47 13.65 18.33
N ALA A 113 -6.42 12.81 17.88
CA ALA A 113 -7.59 12.46 18.69
C ALA A 113 -7.21 11.72 19.98
N ILE A 114 -6.20 10.85 19.92
CA ILE A 114 -5.66 10.15 21.10
C ILE A 114 -5.02 11.13 22.09
N VAL A 115 -4.24 12.10 21.61
CA VAL A 115 -3.62 13.15 22.46
C VAL A 115 -4.68 14.05 23.10
N GLU A 116 -5.75 14.35 22.38
CA GLU A 116 -6.91 15.10 22.89
C GLU A 116 -7.78 14.29 23.88
N ASN A 117 -7.44 13.00 24.13
CA ASN A 117 -8.21 12.04 24.94
C ASN A 117 -9.65 11.80 24.42
N ASP A 118 -9.90 12.06 23.14
CA ASP A 118 -11.18 11.82 22.48
C ASP A 118 -11.15 10.43 21.78
N THR A 119 -11.54 9.40 22.55
CA THR A 119 -11.53 8.01 22.05
C THR A 119 -12.53 7.78 20.91
N GLU A 120 -13.68 8.45 20.93
CA GLU A 120 -14.69 8.30 19.86
C GLU A 120 -14.18 8.91 18.54
N LYS A 121 -13.59 10.09 18.60
CA LYS A 121 -12.96 10.73 17.45
C LYS A 121 -11.78 9.87 16.92
N ALA A 122 -11.01 9.26 17.82
CA ALA A 122 -9.93 8.36 17.45
C ALA A 122 -10.45 7.08 16.77
N ARG A 123 -11.55 6.47 17.29
CA ARG A 123 -12.21 5.32 16.62
C ARG A 123 -12.72 5.69 15.24
N LYS A 124 -13.34 6.84 15.08
CA LYS A 124 -13.81 7.35 13.79
C LYS A 124 -12.62 7.58 12.83
N ALA A 125 -11.52 8.15 13.31
CA ALA A 125 -10.34 8.38 12.49
C ALA A 125 -9.71 7.06 12.03
N VAL A 126 -9.52 6.10 12.93
CA VAL A 126 -8.92 4.80 12.58
C VAL A 126 -9.83 3.98 11.66
N SER A 127 -11.15 4.07 11.78
CA SER A 127 -12.10 3.38 10.89
C SER A 127 -12.00 3.81 9.43
N MET A 128 -11.39 4.96 9.15
CA MET A 128 -11.16 5.43 7.78
C MET A 128 -9.95 4.76 7.10
N ILE A 129 -9.11 4.08 7.87
CA ILE A 129 -7.86 3.50 7.38
C ILE A 129 -7.71 2.00 7.63
N VAL A 130 -8.65 1.38 8.36
CA VAL A 130 -8.66 -0.06 8.62
C VAL A 130 -9.90 -0.73 8.04
N GLY A 131 -9.78 -2.00 7.65
CA GLY A 131 -10.90 -2.81 7.14
C GLY A 131 -11.65 -3.59 8.23
N ARG A 132 -11.31 -3.42 9.51
CA ARG A 132 -11.93 -4.12 10.65
C ARG A 132 -12.88 -3.24 11.44
N ASP A 133 -13.73 -3.86 12.27
CA ASP A 133 -14.63 -3.15 13.16
C ASP A 133 -13.84 -2.42 14.24
N THR A 134 -14.09 -1.13 14.42
CA THR A 134 -13.34 -0.28 15.36
C THR A 134 -14.09 -0.01 16.67
N LYS A 135 -15.39 -0.32 16.73
CA LYS A 135 -16.22 -0.10 17.94
C LYS A 135 -15.67 -0.78 19.20
N PRO A 136 -15.19 -2.03 19.15
CA PRO A 136 -14.69 -2.73 20.34
C PRO A 136 -13.26 -2.33 20.73
N LEU A 137 -12.57 -1.47 19.96
CA LEU A 137 -11.19 -1.10 20.24
C LEU A 137 -11.12 -0.14 21.45
N ASP A 138 -10.26 -0.49 22.41
CA ASP A 138 -9.80 0.43 23.44
C ASP A 138 -8.71 1.37 22.88
N ARG A 139 -8.20 2.27 23.73
CA ARG A 139 -7.14 3.24 23.33
C ARG A 139 -5.92 2.55 22.71
N ASN A 140 -5.40 1.51 23.36
CA ASN A 140 -4.23 0.79 22.89
C ASN A 140 -4.51 0.01 21.60
N GLY A 141 -5.71 -0.55 21.47
CA GLY A 141 -6.20 -1.19 20.24
C GLY A 141 -6.28 -0.24 19.05
N ILE A 142 -6.73 1.01 19.28
CA ILE A 142 -6.78 2.06 18.23
C ILE A 142 -5.37 2.43 17.78
N ILE A 143 -4.43 2.64 18.72
CA ILE A 143 -3.04 2.97 18.39
C ILE A 143 -2.40 1.80 17.62
N ARG A 144 -2.60 0.58 18.10
CA ARG A 144 -2.10 -0.64 17.45
C ARG A 144 -2.60 -0.75 16.00
N ALA A 145 -3.90 -0.56 15.79
CA ALA A 145 -4.50 -0.59 14.47
C ALA A 145 -3.91 0.46 13.52
N ALA A 146 -3.66 1.67 14.01
CA ALA A 146 -3.04 2.73 13.21
C ALA A 146 -1.58 2.39 12.85
N VAL A 147 -0.79 1.86 13.79
CA VAL A 147 0.61 1.44 13.56
C VAL A 147 0.68 0.28 12.57
N GLU A 148 -0.19 -0.73 12.71
CA GLU A 148 -0.30 -1.85 11.76
C GLU A 148 -0.60 -1.37 10.35
N THR A 149 -1.59 -0.49 10.20
CA THR A 149 -1.97 0.07 8.90
C THR A 149 -0.82 0.83 8.24
N VAL A 150 -0.08 1.65 9.01
CA VAL A 150 1.10 2.35 8.48
C VAL A 150 2.18 1.34 8.06
N ALA A 151 2.44 0.31 8.87
CA ALA A 151 3.44 -0.71 8.56
C ALA A 151 3.10 -1.50 7.29
N GLU A 152 1.86 -2.01 7.16
CA GLU A 152 1.38 -2.76 6.01
C GLU A 152 1.39 -1.90 4.74
N ASN A 153 0.78 -0.71 4.80
CA ASN A 153 0.68 0.18 3.66
C ASN A 153 2.01 0.87 3.28
N THR A 154 3.05 0.77 4.10
CA THR A 154 4.42 1.10 3.65
C THR A 154 4.80 0.24 2.45
N SER A 155 4.42 -1.04 2.43
CA SER A 155 4.56 -1.89 1.24
C SER A 155 3.52 -1.52 0.17
N ASP A 156 2.26 -1.73 0.44
CA ASP A 156 1.19 -1.78 -0.57
C ASP A 156 0.80 -0.41 -1.11
N GLY A 157 0.97 0.63 -0.30
CA GLY A 157 0.63 2.01 -0.64
C GLY A 157 1.78 2.83 -1.19
N VAL A 158 3.04 2.43 -0.94
CA VAL A 158 4.20 3.28 -1.28
C VAL A 158 5.30 2.52 -2.02
N THR A 159 5.90 1.52 -1.37
CA THR A 159 7.13 0.92 -1.92
C THR A 159 6.87 -0.07 -3.04
N ALA A 160 5.79 -0.84 -2.98
CA ALA A 160 5.42 -1.76 -4.06
C ALA A 160 5.04 -1.01 -5.35
N PRO A 161 4.11 -0.03 -5.35
CA PRO A 161 3.86 0.74 -6.57
C PRO A 161 5.13 1.44 -7.07
N MET A 162 6.01 1.93 -6.17
CA MET A 162 7.29 2.54 -6.55
C MET A 162 8.22 1.55 -7.27
N LEU A 163 8.28 0.28 -6.82
CA LEU A 163 9.06 -0.76 -7.48
C LEU A 163 8.53 -1.06 -8.89
N PHE A 164 7.21 -1.20 -9.03
CA PHE A 164 6.59 -1.42 -10.35
C PHE A 164 6.82 -0.23 -11.29
N MET A 165 6.73 1.01 -10.79
CA MET A 165 7.08 2.20 -11.55
C MET A 165 8.57 2.26 -11.91
N GLY A 166 9.43 1.79 -11.04
CA GLY A 166 10.88 1.64 -11.30
C GLY A 166 11.17 0.70 -12.46
N LEU A 167 10.40 -0.38 -12.60
CA LEU A 167 10.57 -1.40 -13.66
C LEU A 167 9.95 -0.97 -14.99
N GLY A 168 8.74 -0.45 -15.00
CA GLY A 168 7.98 -0.20 -16.23
C GLY A 168 7.24 1.15 -16.29
N GLY A 169 7.68 2.14 -15.52
CA GLY A 169 7.07 3.46 -15.49
C GLY A 169 5.67 3.49 -14.89
N ALA A 170 4.98 4.61 -15.05
CA ALA A 170 3.63 4.78 -14.53
C ALA A 170 2.64 3.69 -14.99
N PRO A 171 2.66 3.17 -16.25
CA PRO A 171 1.74 2.13 -16.67
C PRO A 171 1.80 0.85 -15.82
N LEU A 172 3.01 0.42 -15.42
CA LEU A 172 3.17 -0.76 -14.58
C LEU A 172 2.79 -0.45 -13.11
N GLY A 173 2.98 0.79 -12.66
CA GLY A 173 2.42 1.27 -11.39
C GLY A 173 0.90 1.22 -11.35
N PHE A 174 0.23 1.62 -12.43
CA PHE A 174 -1.22 1.50 -12.57
C PHE A 174 -1.71 0.06 -12.61
N PHE A 175 -0.98 -0.83 -13.28
CA PHE A 175 -1.26 -2.27 -13.27
C PHE A 175 -1.26 -2.83 -11.83
N TYR A 176 -0.18 -2.56 -11.10
CA TYR A 176 -0.08 -2.97 -9.70
C TYR A 176 -1.21 -2.38 -8.85
N LYS A 177 -1.43 -1.07 -8.95
CA LYS A 177 -2.44 -0.38 -8.14
C LYS A 177 -3.86 -0.83 -8.47
N ALA A 178 -4.14 -1.22 -9.71
CA ALA A 178 -5.42 -1.80 -10.11
C ALA A 178 -5.63 -3.18 -9.45
N ALA A 179 -4.61 -4.06 -9.39
CA ALA A 179 -4.66 -5.33 -8.69
C ALA A 179 -4.91 -5.14 -7.19
N ASN A 180 -4.15 -4.28 -6.55
CA ASN A 180 -4.27 -3.95 -5.14
C ASN A 180 -5.63 -3.33 -4.77
N THR A 181 -6.18 -2.47 -5.67
CA THR A 181 -7.52 -1.90 -5.48
C THR A 181 -8.62 -2.96 -5.62
N MET A 182 -8.47 -3.90 -6.56
CA MET A 182 -9.41 -5.02 -6.69
C MET A 182 -9.40 -5.89 -5.44
N ASP A 183 -8.22 -6.27 -4.93
CA ASP A 183 -8.12 -7.03 -3.69
C ASP A 183 -8.81 -6.31 -2.54
N SER A 184 -8.50 -5.04 -2.33
CA SER A 184 -9.11 -4.21 -1.27
C SER A 184 -10.64 -4.09 -1.38
N MET A 185 -11.22 -4.17 -2.58
CA MET A 185 -12.66 -4.02 -2.80
C MET A 185 -13.43 -5.35 -2.80
N ILE A 186 -12.83 -6.41 -3.31
CA ILE A 186 -13.52 -7.68 -3.58
C ILE A 186 -12.72 -8.93 -3.14
N GLY A 187 -11.49 -8.79 -2.61
CA GLY A 187 -10.63 -9.89 -2.20
C GLY A 187 -11.04 -10.59 -0.90
N TYR A 188 -12.18 -10.23 -0.31
CA TYR A 188 -12.66 -10.78 0.94
C TYR A 188 -13.11 -12.25 0.82
N THR A 189 -12.92 -13.02 1.90
CA THR A 189 -13.36 -14.43 2.01
C THR A 189 -14.83 -14.58 2.37
N SER A 190 -15.60 -13.51 2.50
CA SER A 190 -17.04 -13.55 2.73
C SER A 190 -17.75 -14.23 1.56
N GLU A 191 -18.88 -14.87 1.82
CA GLU A 191 -19.68 -15.60 0.82
C GLU A 191 -19.95 -14.76 -0.44
N LYS A 192 -20.19 -13.48 -0.25
CA LYS A 192 -20.41 -12.52 -1.34
C LYS A 192 -19.24 -12.44 -2.33
N TYR A 193 -17.99 -12.51 -1.86
CA TYR A 193 -16.79 -12.24 -2.66
C TYR A 193 -15.91 -13.47 -2.90
N LEU A 194 -16.10 -14.55 -2.16
CA LEU A 194 -15.27 -15.76 -2.20
C LEU A 194 -14.98 -16.28 -3.62
N HIS A 195 -15.95 -16.22 -4.51
CA HIS A 195 -15.79 -16.72 -5.89
C HIS A 195 -15.30 -15.64 -6.86
N ILE A 196 -15.91 -14.46 -6.81
CA ILE A 196 -15.62 -13.39 -7.78
C ILE A 196 -14.27 -12.71 -7.48
N GLY A 197 -13.90 -12.55 -6.21
CA GLY A 197 -12.65 -11.88 -5.79
C GLY A 197 -11.43 -12.81 -5.73
N ARG A 198 -11.61 -14.13 -5.82
CA ARG A 198 -10.54 -15.10 -5.64
C ARG A 198 -9.32 -14.89 -6.52
N PHE A 199 -9.52 -14.51 -7.78
CA PHE A 199 -8.41 -14.25 -8.71
C PHE A 199 -7.67 -12.97 -8.33
N ALA A 200 -8.41 -11.89 -8.01
CA ALA A 200 -7.83 -10.61 -7.62
C ALA A 200 -6.97 -10.75 -6.35
N ALA A 201 -7.49 -11.43 -5.31
CA ALA A 201 -6.75 -11.68 -4.07
C ALA A 201 -5.45 -12.48 -4.30
N LYS A 202 -5.52 -13.58 -5.07
CA LYS A 202 -4.33 -14.36 -5.38
C LYS A 202 -3.30 -13.60 -6.24
N LEU A 203 -3.78 -12.78 -7.16
CA LEU A 203 -2.90 -11.96 -7.99
C LEU A 203 -2.19 -10.90 -7.15
N ASP A 204 -2.91 -10.23 -6.24
CA ASP A 204 -2.31 -9.27 -5.32
C ASP A 204 -1.26 -9.94 -4.42
N ASP A 205 -1.55 -11.12 -3.87
CA ASP A 205 -0.58 -11.91 -3.10
C ASP A 205 0.71 -12.21 -3.90
N VAL A 206 0.59 -12.54 -5.18
CA VAL A 206 1.75 -12.80 -6.07
C VAL A 206 2.52 -11.51 -6.37
N LEU A 207 1.81 -10.44 -6.72
CA LEU A 207 2.43 -9.15 -7.05
C LEU A 207 3.15 -8.52 -5.85
N ASN A 208 2.62 -8.71 -4.65
CA ASN A 208 3.21 -8.22 -3.40
C ASN A 208 4.30 -9.14 -2.84
N TYR A 209 4.50 -10.34 -3.40
CA TYR A 209 5.44 -11.31 -2.82
C TYR A 209 6.87 -10.78 -2.74
N ILE A 210 7.42 -10.25 -3.81
CA ILE A 210 8.77 -9.64 -3.83
C ILE A 210 8.77 -8.27 -3.16
N PRO A 211 7.86 -7.33 -3.50
CA PRO A 211 7.85 -6.00 -2.89
C PRO A 211 7.82 -6.03 -1.36
N SER A 212 6.93 -6.81 -0.74
CA SER A 212 6.80 -6.83 0.72
C SER A 212 8.07 -7.30 1.44
N ARG A 213 8.80 -8.25 0.87
CA ARG A 213 10.07 -8.73 1.44
C ARG A 213 11.19 -7.72 1.26
N LEU A 214 11.27 -7.10 0.09
CA LEU A 214 12.22 -6.02 -0.17
C LEU A 214 11.94 -4.84 0.75
N THR A 215 10.67 -4.46 0.90
CA THR A 215 10.24 -3.43 1.85
C THR A 215 10.65 -3.76 3.29
N ALA A 216 10.43 -5.00 3.73
CA ALA A 216 10.84 -5.45 5.06
C ALA A 216 12.37 -5.30 5.28
N LEU A 217 13.18 -5.68 4.31
CA LEU A 217 14.65 -5.53 4.40
C LEU A 217 15.06 -4.06 4.46
N LEU A 218 14.48 -3.20 3.61
CA LEU A 218 14.73 -1.76 3.64
C LEU A 218 14.22 -1.12 4.94
N MET A 219 13.10 -1.60 5.48
CA MET A 219 12.55 -1.14 6.75
C MET A 219 13.46 -1.53 7.94
N ILE A 220 14.10 -2.70 7.91
CA ILE A 220 15.12 -3.08 8.91
C ILE A 220 16.32 -2.13 8.84
N LEU A 221 16.81 -1.79 7.64
CA LEU A 221 17.88 -0.80 7.47
C LEU A 221 17.44 0.57 7.99
N SER A 222 16.21 0.97 7.68
CA SER A 222 15.62 2.23 8.17
C SER A 222 15.52 2.27 9.69
N ALA A 223 15.24 1.15 10.34
CA ALA A 223 15.25 1.05 11.80
C ALA A 223 16.64 1.39 12.37
N GLY A 224 17.72 0.91 11.74
CA GLY A 224 19.08 1.27 12.12
C GLY A 224 19.39 2.77 11.90
N ILE A 225 19.02 3.34 10.75
CA ILE A 225 19.23 4.76 10.43
C ILE A 225 18.50 5.67 11.44
N LEU A 226 17.31 5.26 11.88
CA LEU A 226 16.47 6.01 12.83
C LEU A 226 16.79 5.75 14.30
N ASN A 227 17.83 4.96 14.60
CA ASN A 227 18.19 4.52 15.95
C ASN A 227 17.06 3.76 16.66
N PHE A 228 16.26 3.00 15.92
CA PHE A 228 15.35 2.00 16.48
C PHE A 228 16.07 0.65 16.65
N ASP A 229 15.40 -0.33 17.26
CA ASP A 229 16.01 -1.63 17.56
C ASP A 229 16.13 -2.51 16.31
N ILE A 230 17.19 -2.32 15.53
CA ILE A 230 17.46 -3.08 14.29
C ILE A 230 17.64 -4.59 14.57
N LYS A 231 18.25 -4.95 15.70
CA LYS A 231 18.49 -6.37 16.03
C LYS A 231 17.18 -7.08 16.34
N ASN A 232 16.33 -6.43 17.13
CA ASN A 232 15.01 -6.97 17.43
C ASN A 232 14.09 -6.94 16.19
N ALA A 233 14.16 -5.91 15.34
CA ALA A 233 13.46 -5.87 14.06
C ALA A 233 13.79 -7.10 13.18
N TRP A 234 15.06 -7.42 13.03
CA TRP A 234 15.50 -8.61 12.30
C TRP A 234 15.04 -9.92 12.97
N LYS A 235 15.17 -10.03 14.28
CA LYS A 235 14.75 -11.21 15.09
C LYS A 235 13.24 -11.48 14.89
N ILE A 236 12.41 -10.45 15.10
CA ILE A 236 10.97 -10.57 15.00
C ILE A 236 10.53 -10.86 13.56
N TRP A 237 11.11 -10.17 12.57
CA TRP A 237 10.83 -10.45 11.17
C TRP A 237 11.11 -11.93 10.82
N ARG A 238 12.25 -12.48 11.19
CA ARG A 238 12.57 -13.89 10.92
C ARG A 238 11.58 -14.85 11.58
N ARG A 239 11.11 -14.55 12.78
CA ARG A 239 10.21 -15.40 13.56
C ARG A 239 8.76 -15.27 13.11
N ASP A 240 8.27 -14.04 12.89
CA ASP A 240 6.83 -13.73 12.83
C ASP A 240 6.32 -13.36 11.42
N ARG A 241 7.16 -13.19 10.44
CA ARG A 241 6.79 -12.77 9.06
C ARG A 241 5.77 -13.66 8.34
N ARG A 242 5.37 -14.77 8.91
CA ARG A 242 4.38 -15.71 8.36
C ARG A 242 3.14 -15.82 9.24
N LYS A 243 2.99 -15.00 10.26
CA LYS A 243 1.88 -15.03 11.21
C LYS A 243 0.66 -14.21 10.76
N HIS A 244 0.44 -14.08 9.48
CA HIS A 244 -0.74 -13.42 8.92
C HIS A 244 -1.39 -14.29 7.84
N ALA A 245 -2.70 -14.10 7.61
CA ALA A 245 -3.43 -14.84 6.57
C ALA A 245 -2.91 -14.51 5.16
N SER A 246 -2.61 -13.23 4.88
CA SER A 246 -1.85 -12.85 3.69
C SER A 246 -0.37 -13.18 3.89
N PRO A 247 0.32 -13.74 2.89
CA PRO A 247 1.75 -14.05 2.95
C PRO A 247 2.64 -12.78 2.99
N ASN A 248 2.05 -11.60 2.82
CA ASN A 248 2.73 -10.33 2.59
C ASN A 248 2.62 -9.35 3.76
N SER A 249 1.46 -9.21 4.40
CA SER A 249 1.20 -8.19 5.45
C SER A 249 2.15 -8.30 6.64
N ALA A 250 2.37 -9.52 7.15
CA ALA A 250 3.26 -9.73 8.29
C ALA A 250 4.74 -9.41 7.99
N GLN A 251 5.15 -9.21 6.74
CA GLN A 251 6.54 -8.88 6.41
C GLN A 251 6.94 -7.52 7.03
N THR A 252 6.16 -6.50 6.80
CA THR A 252 6.42 -5.13 7.29
C THR A 252 5.92 -4.93 8.72
N GLU A 253 4.79 -5.54 9.10
CA GLU A 253 4.28 -5.50 10.47
C GLU A 253 5.27 -6.09 11.47
N ALA A 254 5.89 -7.23 11.15
CA ALA A 254 6.87 -7.87 12.03
C ALA A 254 8.14 -7.02 12.20
N VAL A 255 8.59 -6.35 11.14
CA VAL A 255 9.71 -5.41 11.24
C VAL A 255 9.33 -4.23 12.13
N CYS A 256 8.17 -3.63 11.93
CA CYS A 256 7.68 -2.49 12.70
C CYS A 256 7.54 -2.86 14.18
N ALA A 257 6.90 -4.01 14.49
CA ALA A 257 6.75 -4.51 15.85
C ALA A 257 8.11 -4.68 16.55
N GLY A 258 9.07 -5.29 15.84
CA GLY A 258 10.42 -5.50 16.37
C GLY A 258 11.19 -4.21 16.56
N ALA A 259 11.17 -3.30 15.58
CA ALA A 259 11.86 -2.02 15.60
C ALA A 259 11.36 -1.12 16.74
N LEU A 260 10.05 -1.11 16.97
CA LEU A 260 9.41 -0.32 18.02
C LEU A 260 9.32 -1.05 19.37
N ARG A 261 9.66 -2.34 19.44
CA ARG A 261 9.63 -3.17 20.66
C ARG A 261 8.23 -3.31 21.24
N VAL A 262 7.22 -3.38 20.40
CA VAL A 262 5.81 -3.50 20.75
C VAL A 262 5.19 -4.75 20.15
N ARG A 263 4.05 -5.15 20.68
CA ARG A 263 3.24 -6.24 20.16
C ARG A 263 2.12 -5.71 19.29
N LEU A 264 2.02 -6.20 18.05
CA LEU A 264 1.00 -5.88 17.04
C LEU A 264 0.11 -7.09 16.76
N ALA A 265 -0.88 -6.91 15.89
CA ALA A 265 -1.88 -7.90 15.51
C ALA A 265 -2.72 -8.41 16.71
N GLY A 266 -3.04 -9.69 16.76
CA GLY A 266 -3.99 -10.26 17.71
C GLY A 266 -5.41 -10.26 17.18
N ASP A 267 -6.35 -10.66 18.03
CA ASP A 267 -7.75 -10.82 17.68
C ASP A 267 -8.38 -9.54 17.11
N ALA A 268 -9.21 -9.69 16.09
CA ALA A 268 -9.87 -8.57 15.44
C ALA A 268 -11.30 -8.90 15.05
N TRP A 269 -12.19 -7.91 15.11
CA TRP A 269 -13.59 -8.05 14.72
C TRP A 269 -13.77 -7.65 13.26
N TYR A 270 -14.48 -8.48 12.50
CA TYR A 270 -14.87 -8.21 11.11
C TYR A 270 -16.36 -8.54 10.94
N PHE A 271 -17.14 -7.56 10.51
CA PHE A 271 -18.59 -7.73 10.29
C PHE A 271 -19.34 -8.30 11.51
N GLY A 272 -18.90 -7.95 12.73
CA GLY A 272 -19.48 -8.42 13.98
C GLY A 272 -18.99 -9.80 14.45
N GLU A 273 -18.07 -10.44 13.74
CA GLU A 273 -17.47 -11.71 14.09
C GLU A 273 -16.03 -11.57 14.57
N LEU A 274 -15.67 -12.30 15.65
CA LEU A 274 -14.31 -12.30 16.20
C LEU A 274 -13.43 -13.27 15.44
N HIS A 275 -12.40 -12.74 14.79
CA HIS A 275 -11.36 -13.51 14.13
C HIS A 275 -10.12 -13.60 15.02
N ARG A 276 -9.80 -14.79 15.48
CA ARG A 276 -8.58 -15.04 16.27
C ARG A 276 -7.35 -14.98 15.37
N LYS A 277 -6.38 -14.14 15.73
CA LYS A 277 -5.12 -13.96 15.01
C LYS A 277 -3.94 -14.03 15.98
N PRO A 278 -2.81 -14.63 15.56
CA PRO A 278 -1.61 -14.62 16.39
C PRO A 278 -1.08 -13.20 16.54
N PHE A 279 -0.45 -12.93 17.67
CA PHE A 279 0.30 -11.70 17.86
C PHE A 279 1.61 -11.71 17.08
N ILE A 280 2.05 -10.54 16.65
CA ILE A 280 3.31 -10.25 15.96
C ILE A 280 4.15 -9.36 16.88
N GLY A 281 5.41 -9.75 17.09
CA GLY A 281 6.31 -9.07 18.04
C GLY A 281 6.19 -9.57 19.46
N ASP A 282 6.99 -8.97 20.34
CA ASP A 282 7.05 -9.25 21.76
C ASP A 282 6.53 -8.05 22.55
N ASP A 283 5.92 -8.30 23.71
CA ASP A 283 5.39 -7.29 24.62
C ASP A 283 6.51 -6.75 25.52
N ILE A 284 7.52 -6.11 24.91
CA ILE A 284 8.68 -5.57 25.62
C ILE A 284 8.32 -4.28 26.34
N ARG A 285 7.46 -3.48 25.75
CA ARG A 285 6.84 -2.28 26.33
C ARG A 285 5.42 -2.11 25.83
N GLU A 286 4.62 -1.38 26.56
CA GLU A 286 3.30 -0.99 26.09
C GLU A 286 3.39 -0.09 24.85
N ILE A 287 2.38 -0.21 24.00
CA ILE A 287 2.21 0.66 22.85
C ILE A 287 1.75 2.04 23.31
N GLU A 288 2.29 3.09 22.72
CA GLU A 288 1.98 4.47 23.07
C GLU A 288 1.63 5.31 21.82
N ASN A 289 0.99 6.45 22.02
CA ASN A 289 0.58 7.34 20.91
C ASN A 289 1.75 7.73 19.99
N GLU A 290 2.95 7.95 20.54
CA GLU A 290 4.16 8.26 19.76
C GLU A 290 4.56 7.17 18.77
N ASP A 291 4.09 5.94 18.93
CA ASP A 291 4.38 4.86 17.99
C ASP A 291 3.75 5.08 16.62
N ILE A 292 2.64 5.81 16.54
CA ILE A 292 2.08 6.26 15.25
C ILE A 292 3.08 7.17 14.52
N ARG A 293 3.75 8.08 15.24
CA ARG A 293 4.77 8.96 14.65
C ARG A 293 6.04 8.18 14.29
N ARG A 294 6.45 7.25 15.14
CA ARG A 294 7.61 6.38 14.88
C ARG A 294 7.39 5.51 13.65
N ALA A 295 6.20 4.91 13.50
CA ALA A 295 5.83 4.14 12.32
C ALA A 295 5.86 4.99 11.03
N ASN A 296 5.36 6.22 11.09
CA ASN A 296 5.45 7.15 9.95
C ASN A 296 6.90 7.52 9.61
N ARG A 297 7.77 7.74 10.60
CA ARG A 297 9.20 7.97 10.35
C ARG A 297 9.85 6.76 9.67
N LEU A 298 9.52 5.57 10.14
CA LEU A 298 10.00 4.31 9.57
C LEU A 298 9.53 4.16 8.11
N MET A 299 8.26 4.44 7.83
CA MET A 299 7.69 4.46 6.47
C MET A 299 8.45 5.41 5.55
N TYR A 300 8.65 6.67 5.94
CA TYR A 300 9.32 7.64 5.07
C TYR A 300 10.79 7.28 4.81
N CYS A 301 11.52 6.84 5.84
CA CYS A 301 12.90 6.40 5.67
C CYS A 301 12.98 5.21 4.71
N THR A 302 12.10 4.23 4.87
CA THR A 302 11.97 3.06 3.97
C THR A 302 11.63 3.49 2.53
N SER A 303 10.72 4.45 2.38
CA SER A 303 10.32 4.98 1.07
C SER A 303 11.47 5.69 0.35
N VAL A 304 12.30 6.45 1.06
CA VAL A 304 13.50 7.11 0.49
C VAL A 304 14.53 6.06 0.04
N LEU A 305 14.76 5.01 0.82
CA LEU A 305 15.66 3.92 0.42
C LEU A 305 15.12 3.19 -0.82
N MET A 306 13.81 2.92 -0.87
CA MET A 306 13.18 2.31 -2.04
C MET A 306 13.27 3.22 -3.26
N LEU A 307 13.06 4.54 -3.10
CA LEU A 307 13.19 5.52 -4.17
C LEU A 307 14.61 5.51 -4.76
N ALA A 308 15.64 5.51 -3.91
CA ALA A 308 17.03 5.43 -4.35
C ALA A 308 17.31 4.13 -5.13
N LEU A 309 16.78 2.99 -4.64
CA LEU A 309 16.90 1.71 -5.33
C LEU A 309 16.20 1.73 -6.70
N CYS A 310 14.95 2.19 -6.76
CA CYS A 310 14.15 2.22 -7.99
C CYS A 310 14.68 3.22 -9.02
N THR A 311 15.18 4.38 -8.59
CA THR A 311 15.82 5.35 -9.49
C THR A 311 17.13 4.81 -10.05
N GLY A 312 17.94 4.15 -9.23
CA GLY A 312 19.14 3.44 -9.70
C GLY A 312 18.83 2.34 -10.70
N LEU A 313 17.86 1.48 -10.38
CA LEU A 313 17.40 0.42 -11.27
C LEU A 313 16.90 0.99 -12.61
N ARG A 314 16.08 2.04 -12.56
CA ARG A 314 15.54 2.70 -13.75
C ARG A 314 16.65 3.36 -14.60
N ALA A 315 17.62 3.99 -13.96
CA ALA A 315 18.78 4.56 -14.65
C ALA A 315 19.57 3.50 -15.42
N ILE A 316 19.77 2.32 -14.83
CA ILE A 316 20.46 1.19 -15.48
C ILE A 316 19.64 0.64 -16.64
N LEU A 317 18.38 0.25 -16.37
CA LEU A 317 17.52 -0.40 -17.37
C LEU A 317 17.28 0.50 -18.60
N TRP A 318 16.97 1.78 -18.38
CA TRP A 318 16.64 2.70 -19.47
C TRP A 318 17.86 3.42 -20.05
N GLY A 319 18.94 3.55 -19.27
CA GLY A 319 20.21 4.06 -19.78
C GLY A 319 20.89 3.12 -20.78
N CYS A 320 20.59 1.80 -20.69
CA CYS A 320 21.09 0.80 -21.63
C CYS A 320 20.20 0.61 -22.87
N ILE A 321 18.92 0.96 -22.78
CA ILE A 321 17.93 0.75 -23.87
C ILE A 321 17.81 1.98 -24.78
N LEU A 322 17.99 3.16 -24.24
CA LEU A 322 17.92 4.46 -24.94
C LEU A 322 19.30 4.98 -25.37
#